data_af31434e1952f20e5d3058875a11297f
#
_entry.id   af31434e1952f20e5d3058875a11297f
#
_cell.length_a   1.000
_cell.length_b   1.000
_cell.length_c   1.000
_cell.angle_alpha   90.00
_cell.angle_beta   90.00
_cell.angle_gamma   90.00
#
_symmetry.space_group_name_H-M   'P 1'
#
loop_
_entity.id
_entity.type
_entity.pdbx_description
1 polymer ?
#
loop_
_entity_poly.entity_id
_entity_poly.type
_entity_poly.pdbx_seq_one_letter_code
_entity_poly.pdbx_strand_id
1 'polypeptide(L)'
;MKALPLVAHPVISWTQIVPIGKDEKAFFVQLGARIAALRKDQGITQVQMAELLKVSQQTITAYEAGRRRMPVSSLPVIARFLGVSIEELIGEPPSAAARKRGPTPKIQQQMERIQQLPKAKQRFVMQMIDTVLAQQGR
;
A
#
# COMPACT_ATOMS: atom_id res chain seq x y z
N MET A 1 -38.43 -18.87 -0.50
CA MET A 1 -38.29 -19.10 -0.25
C MET A 1 -37.37 -19.48 0.46
N LYS A 2 -37.23 -19.94 0.77
CA LYS A 2 -36.48 -20.55 1.35
C LYS A 2 -35.14 -20.44 1.10
N ALA A 3 -34.68 -20.19 0.23
CA ALA A 3 -33.31 -20.14 -0.17
C ALA A 3 -32.52 -19.10 0.50
N LEU A 4 -33.15 -18.09 0.88
CA LEU A 4 -32.47 -17.00 1.44
C LEU A 4 -31.64 -17.29 2.64
N PRO A 5 -32.18 -17.89 3.59
CA PRO A 5 -31.44 -18.09 4.82
C PRO A 5 -30.21 -18.88 4.61
N LEU A 6 -30.25 -19.69 3.67
CA LEU A 6 -29.14 -20.51 3.44
C LEU A 6 -27.96 -19.75 3.00
N VAL A 7 -28.22 -18.72 2.29
CA VAL A 7 -27.18 -17.95 1.68
C VAL A 7 -26.27 -17.32 2.68
N ALA A 8 -26.82 -16.72 3.66
CA ALA A 8 -26.04 -15.95 4.57
C ALA A 8 -25.09 -16.77 5.40
N HIS A 9 -25.58 -17.83 5.93
CA HIS A 9 -24.80 -18.58 6.87
C HIS A 9 -23.65 -19.32 6.29
N PRO A 10 -23.84 -20.04 5.24
CA PRO A 10 -22.76 -20.86 4.71
C PRO A 10 -21.58 -20.04 4.28
N VAL A 11 -21.84 -18.89 3.76
CA VAL A 11 -20.77 -18.06 3.27
C VAL A 11 -19.76 -17.70 4.34
N ILE A 12 -20.25 -17.34 5.48
CA ILE A 12 -19.37 -16.95 6.57
C ILE A 12 -18.57 -18.13 7.09
N SER A 13 -19.20 -19.23 7.26
CA SER A 13 -18.52 -20.42 7.73
C SER A 13 -17.46 -20.89 6.76
N TRP A 14 -17.77 -20.80 5.51
CA TRP A 14 -16.84 -21.24 4.49
C TRP A 14 -15.55 -20.47 4.50
N THR A 15 -15.63 -19.22 4.75
CA THR A 15 -14.42 -18.38 4.79
C THR A 15 -13.43 -18.90 5.82
N GLN A 16 -13.91 -19.52 6.87
CA GLN A 16 -13.04 -19.99 7.92
C GLN A 16 -12.45 -21.36 7.64
N ILE A 17 -13.18 -22.21 6.94
CA ILE A 17 -12.74 -23.59 6.79
C ILE A 17 -12.20 -23.93 5.40
N VAL A 18 -12.48 -23.11 4.41
CA VAL A 18 -11.98 -23.38 3.07
C VAL A 18 -10.49 -23.09 3.02
N PRO A 19 -9.68 -24.03 2.56
CA PRO A 19 -8.25 -23.77 2.45
C PRO A 19 -7.95 -22.73 1.37
N ILE A 20 -6.78 -22.16 1.46
CA ILE A 20 -6.35 -21.15 0.49
C ILE A 20 -6.22 -21.81 -0.88
N GLY A 21 -6.92 -21.28 -1.87
CA GLY A 21 -6.83 -21.78 -3.23
C GLY A 21 -5.50 -21.43 -3.87
N LYS A 22 -5.25 -21.99 -5.05
CA LYS A 22 -3.99 -21.79 -5.74
C LYS A 22 -3.66 -20.34 -6.00
N ASP A 23 -4.60 -19.62 -6.60
CA ASP A 23 -4.39 -18.21 -6.93
C ASP A 23 -4.29 -17.35 -5.69
N GLU A 24 -5.11 -17.66 -4.72
CA GLU A 24 -5.11 -16.98 -3.46
C GLU A 24 -3.79 -17.20 -2.73
N LYS A 25 -3.29 -18.42 -2.77
CA LYS A 25 -2.02 -18.75 -2.15
C LYS A 25 -0.88 -17.96 -2.78
N ALA A 26 -0.85 -17.88 -4.09
CA ALA A 26 0.17 -17.10 -4.79
C ALA A 26 0.12 -15.64 -4.35
N PHE A 27 -1.08 -15.10 -4.20
CA PHE A 27 -1.24 -13.72 -3.74
C PHE A 27 -0.64 -13.54 -2.35
N PHE A 28 -0.95 -14.43 -1.41
CA PHE A 28 -0.45 -14.28 -0.05
C PHE A 28 1.04 -14.56 0.06
N VAL A 29 1.58 -15.45 -0.76
CA VAL A 29 3.01 -15.66 -0.81
C VAL A 29 3.73 -14.40 -1.26
N GLN A 30 3.23 -13.76 -2.31
CA GLN A 30 3.84 -12.54 -2.81
C GLN A 30 3.67 -11.37 -1.84
N LEU A 31 2.50 -11.25 -1.25
CA LEU A 31 2.25 -10.22 -0.26
C LEU A 31 3.19 -10.39 0.93
N GLY A 32 3.29 -11.60 1.45
CA GLY A 32 4.14 -11.88 2.58
C GLY A 32 5.61 -11.61 2.28
N ALA A 33 6.08 -12.01 1.11
CA ALA A 33 7.45 -11.76 0.70
C ALA A 33 7.74 -10.27 0.58
N ARG A 34 6.79 -9.51 0.07
CA ARG A 34 6.94 -8.07 -0.08
C ARG A 34 7.01 -7.38 1.28
N ILE A 35 6.15 -7.80 2.19
CA ILE A 35 6.16 -7.27 3.55
C ILE A 35 7.48 -7.58 4.23
N ALA A 36 7.99 -8.81 4.08
CA ALA A 36 9.26 -9.20 4.67
C ALA A 36 10.41 -8.37 4.10
N ALA A 37 10.42 -8.14 2.80
CA ALA A 37 11.46 -7.35 2.16
C ALA A 37 11.45 -5.91 2.66
N LEU A 38 10.28 -5.30 2.72
CA LEU A 38 10.15 -3.92 3.21
C LEU A 38 10.54 -3.82 4.68
N ARG A 39 10.14 -4.80 5.47
CA ARG A 39 10.49 -4.84 6.88
C ARG A 39 12.02 -4.90 7.07
N LYS A 40 12.66 -5.83 6.37
CA LYS A 40 14.11 -6.00 6.48
C LYS A 40 14.86 -4.76 6.00
N ASP A 41 14.37 -4.17 4.94
CA ASP A 41 14.96 -2.95 4.39
C ASP A 41 15.02 -1.83 5.42
N GLN A 42 14.04 -1.77 6.29
CA GLN A 42 13.94 -0.72 7.30
C GLN A 42 14.49 -1.15 8.65
N GLY A 43 15.07 -2.34 8.74
CA GLY A 43 15.64 -2.83 9.98
C GLY A 43 14.61 -3.20 11.05
N ILE A 44 13.39 -3.51 10.62
CA ILE A 44 12.31 -3.87 11.54
C ILE A 44 12.32 -5.38 11.74
N THR A 45 12.22 -5.84 12.99
CA THR A 45 12.21 -7.27 13.29
C THR A 45 10.80 -7.82 13.20
N GLN A 46 10.69 -9.15 13.08
CA GLN A 46 9.40 -9.81 13.13
C GLN A 46 8.70 -9.59 14.47
N VAL A 47 9.47 -9.53 15.55
CA VAL A 47 8.93 -9.26 16.89
C VAL A 47 8.27 -7.88 16.93
N GLN A 48 8.93 -6.88 16.36
CA GLN A 48 8.35 -5.54 16.31
C GLN A 48 7.07 -5.51 15.50
N MET A 49 7.05 -6.22 14.38
CA MET A 49 5.86 -6.31 13.56
C MET A 49 4.74 -7.03 14.31
N ALA A 50 5.09 -8.09 15.04
CA ALA A 50 4.13 -8.83 15.84
C ALA A 50 3.51 -7.95 16.92
N GLU A 51 4.31 -7.13 17.56
CA GLU A 51 3.81 -6.20 18.57
C GLU A 51 2.86 -5.17 17.96
N LEU A 52 3.19 -4.69 16.78
CA LEU A 52 2.35 -3.73 16.09
C LEU A 52 0.97 -4.32 15.79
N LEU A 53 0.94 -5.55 15.31
CA LEU A 53 -0.30 -6.21 14.93
C LEU A 53 -0.96 -6.96 16.07
N LYS A 54 -0.32 -7.01 17.23
CA LYS A 54 -0.82 -7.70 18.42
C LYS A 54 -1.06 -9.19 18.15
N VAL A 55 -0.10 -9.79 17.50
CA VAL A 55 -0.11 -11.24 17.20
C VAL A 55 1.23 -11.82 17.62
N SER A 56 1.34 -13.14 17.55
CA SER A 56 2.60 -13.80 17.89
C SER A 56 3.61 -13.68 16.75
N GLN A 57 4.88 -13.86 17.06
CA GLN A 57 5.91 -13.89 16.05
C GLN A 57 5.67 -15.03 15.05
N GLN A 58 5.19 -16.18 15.53
CA GLN A 58 4.86 -17.28 14.64
C GLN A 58 3.80 -16.90 13.63
N THR A 59 2.85 -16.08 14.04
CA THR A 59 1.82 -15.58 13.12
C THR A 59 2.46 -14.69 12.04
N ILE A 60 3.38 -13.83 12.42
CA ILE A 60 4.10 -13.01 11.44
C ILE A 60 4.89 -13.89 10.48
N THR A 61 5.57 -14.90 11.00
CA THR A 61 6.30 -15.84 10.16
C THR A 61 5.37 -16.49 9.14
N ALA A 62 4.18 -16.90 9.59
CA ALA A 62 3.21 -17.53 8.70
C ALA A 62 2.67 -16.54 7.66
N TYR A 63 2.45 -15.30 8.05
CA TYR A 63 2.02 -14.26 7.09
C TYR A 63 3.10 -14.01 6.03
N GLU A 64 4.33 -13.88 6.46
CA GLU A 64 5.43 -13.60 5.52
C GLU A 64 5.71 -14.78 4.59
N ALA A 65 5.40 -15.99 5.02
CA ALA A 65 5.54 -17.17 4.19
C ALA A 65 4.31 -17.45 3.33
N GLY A 66 3.22 -16.71 3.54
CA GLY A 66 1.99 -16.92 2.78
C GLY A 66 1.20 -18.14 3.20
N ARG A 67 1.47 -18.66 4.41
CA ARG A 67 0.75 -19.84 4.90
C ARG A 67 -0.57 -19.51 5.56
N ARG A 68 -0.79 -18.26 5.91
CA ARG A 68 -2.03 -17.81 6.54
C ARG A 68 -2.54 -16.58 5.81
N ARG A 69 -3.87 -16.48 5.76
CA ARG A 69 -4.51 -15.29 5.21
C ARG A 69 -4.31 -14.13 6.18
N MET A 70 -3.84 -13.02 5.65
CA MET A 70 -3.68 -11.83 6.46
C MET A 70 -5.01 -11.09 6.50
N PRO A 71 -5.47 -10.64 7.67
CA PRO A 71 -6.70 -9.86 7.73
C PRO A 71 -6.56 -8.56 6.95
N VAL A 72 -7.62 -8.21 6.25
CA VAL A 72 -7.64 -6.96 5.49
C VAL A 72 -7.38 -5.77 6.38
N SER A 73 -7.84 -5.80 7.61
CA SER A 73 -7.67 -4.70 8.56
C SER A 73 -6.21 -4.48 8.94
N SER A 74 -5.34 -5.46 8.72
CA SER A 74 -3.91 -5.31 9.00
C SER A 74 -3.20 -4.49 7.92
N LEU A 75 -3.73 -4.48 6.71
CA LEU A 75 -3.05 -3.85 5.58
C LEU A 75 -2.80 -2.35 5.76
N PRO A 76 -3.80 -1.55 6.17
CA PRO A 76 -3.53 -0.13 6.39
C PRO A 76 -2.52 0.11 7.50
N VAL A 77 -2.53 -0.71 8.54
CA VAL A 77 -1.60 -0.56 9.65
C VAL A 77 -0.18 -0.85 9.19
N ILE A 78 0.00 -1.95 8.48
CA ILE A 78 1.32 -2.33 7.97
C ILE A 78 1.83 -1.29 6.97
N ALA A 79 0.96 -0.85 6.06
CA ALA A 79 1.34 0.13 5.05
C ALA A 79 1.84 1.43 5.69
N ARG A 80 1.11 1.94 6.69
CA ARG A 80 1.53 3.14 7.38
C ARG A 80 2.83 2.94 8.13
N PHE A 81 2.98 1.80 8.77
CA PHE A 81 4.18 1.51 9.54
C PHE A 81 5.41 1.41 8.65
N LEU A 82 5.25 0.82 7.46
CA LEU A 82 6.33 0.68 6.50
C LEU A 82 6.50 1.90 5.60
N GLY A 83 5.59 2.85 5.67
CA GLY A 83 5.69 4.08 4.87
C GLY A 83 5.39 3.87 3.40
N VAL A 84 4.54 2.92 3.07
CA VAL A 84 4.16 2.65 1.67
C VAL A 84 2.64 2.72 1.54
N SER A 85 2.17 2.78 0.30
CA SER A 85 0.74 2.75 0.05
C SER A 85 0.25 1.30 0.10
N ILE A 86 -1.07 1.12 0.24
CA ILE A 86 -1.64 -0.21 0.20
C ILE A 86 -1.40 -0.84 -1.17
N GLU A 87 -1.50 -0.05 -2.23
CA GLU A 87 -1.24 -0.52 -3.59
C GLU A 87 0.17 -1.06 -3.72
N GLU A 88 1.14 -0.36 -3.18
CA GLU A 88 2.52 -0.85 -3.18
C GLU A 88 2.65 -2.13 -2.39
N LEU A 89 1.95 -2.21 -1.28
CA LEU A 89 2.01 -3.38 -0.42
C LEU A 89 1.50 -4.62 -1.13
N ILE A 90 0.40 -4.51 -1.86
CA ILE A 90 -0.16 -5.65 -2.56
C ILE A 90 0.45 -5.83 -3.96
N GLY A 91 1.36 -4.94 -4.34
CA GLY A 91 2.08 -5.12 -5.59
C GLY A 91 1.37 -4.67 -6.83
N GLU A 92 0.30 -3.89 -6.67
CA GLU A 92 -0.42 -3.37 -7.82
C GLU A 92 0.20 -2.06 -8.29
N PRO A 93 0.28 -1.84 -9.59
CA PRO A 93 0.74 -0.54 -10.07
C PRO A 93 -0.30 0.52 -9.76
N PRO A 94 0.10 1.78 -9.64
CA PRO A 94 -0.86 2.86 -9.43
C PRO A 94 -1.94 2.82 -10.52
N SER A 95 -3.18 3.10 -10.14
CA SER A 95 -4.27 3.09 -11.09
C SER A 95 -4.08 4.18 -12.14
N ALA A 96 -4.64 3.96 -13.32
CA ALA A 96 -4.57 4.96 -14.36
C ALA A 96 -5.18 6.28 -13.92
N ALA A 97 -6.26 6.22 -13.15
CA ALA A 97 -6.90 7.42 -12.65
C ALA A 97 -5.99 8.18 -11.69
N ALA A 98 -5.30 7.46 -10.81
CA ALA A 98 -4.37 8.09 -9.88
C ALA A 98 -3.19 8.72 -10.63
N ARG A 99 -2.70 8.04 -11.66
CA ARG A 99 -1.60 8.59 -12.45
C ARG A 99 -2.02 9.84 -13.22
N LYS A 100 -3.26 9.85 -13.71
CA LYS A 100 -3.76 11.03 -14.42
C LYS A 100 -3.97 12.22 -13.51
N ARG A 101 -4.28 11.98 -12.24
CA ARG A 101 -4.52 13.05 -11.29
C ARG A 101 -3.25 13.57 -10.65
N GLY A 102 -2.23 12.74 -10.60
CA GLY A 102 -0.96 13.15 -10.03
C GLY A 102 -0.07 13.82 -11.07
N PRO A 103 0.96 14.53 -10.63
CA PRO A 103 1.93 15.10 -11.57
C PRO A 103 2.68 14.00 -12.27
N THR A 104 3.14 14.28 -13.49
CA THR A 104 3.97 13.31 -14.19
C THR A 104 5.28 13.15 -13.44
N PRO A 105 5.98 12.02 -13.62
CA PRO A 105 7.27 11.85 -12.95
C PRO A 105 8.27 12.97 -13.24
N LYS A 106 8.23 13.50 -14.46
CA LYS A 106 9.14 14.59 -14.83
C LYS A 106 8.81 15.87 -14.05
N ILE A 107 7.54 16.21 -13.96
CA ILE A 107 7.12 17.38 -13.19
C ILE A 107 7.48 17.21 -11.73
N GLN A 108 7.27 16.03 -11.19
CA GLN A 108 7.60 15.74 -9.81
C GLN A 108 9.10 15.92 -9.54
N GLN A 109 9.94 15.43 -10.43
CA GLN A 109 11.38 15.60 -10.31
C GLN A 109 11.78 17.09 -10.32
N GLN A 110 11.13 17.87 -11.16
CA GLN A 110 11.40 19.30 -11.20
C GLN A 110 10.99 19.99 -9.90
N MET A 111 9.85 19.60 -9.35
CA MET A 111 9.40 20.14 -8.08
C MET A 111 10.39 19.84 -6.96
N GLU A 112 10.93 18.64 -6.93
CA GLU A 112 11.93 18.28 -5.94
C GLU A 112 13.19 19.09 -6.07
N ARG A 113 13.63 19.34 -7.30
CA ARG A 113 14.80 20.18 -7.54
C ARG A 113 14.57 21.61 -7.09
N ILE A 114 13.37 22.12 -7.35
CA ILE A 114 13.01 23.48 -6.94
C ILE A 114 13.06 23.59 -5.42
N GLN A 115 12.61 22.56 -4.72
CA GLN A 115 12.63 22.57 -3.26
C GLN A 115 14.03 22.62 -2.68
N GLN A 116 15.04 22.21 -3.45
CA GLN A 116 16.42 22.25 -2.99
C GLN A 116 17.11 23.59 -3.26
N LEU A 117 16.45 24.48 -4.01
CA LEU A 117 17.02 25.79 -4.30
C LEU A 117 16.92 26.72 -3.10
N PRO A 118 17.79 27.76 -3.03
CA PRO A 118 17.63 28.81 -2.03
C PRO A 118 16.26 29.47 -2.16
N LYS A 119 15.75 29.97 -1.05
CA LYS A 119 14.38 30.52 -1.03
C LYS A 119 14.15 31.64 -2.02
N ALA A 120 15.16 32.48 -2.24
CA ALA A 120 15.02 33.56 -3.22
C ALA A 120 14.77 33.01 -4.62
N LYS A 121 15.50 31.95 -4.98
CA LYS A 121 15.30 31.32 -6.29
C LYS A 121 13.98 30.59 -6.39
N GLN A 122 13.56 29.96 -5.30
CA GLN A 122 12.23 29.32 -5.26
C GLN A 122 11.14 30.34 -5.53
N ARG A 123 11.25 31.50 -4.88
CA ARG A 123 10.27 32.57 -5.06
C ARG A 123 10.20 33.03 -6.51
N PHE A 124 11.36 33.19 -7.13
CA PHE A 124 11.43 33.60 -8.54
C PHE A 124 10.73 32.56 -9.42
N VAL A 125 11.04 31.28 -9.23
CA VAL A 125 10.42 30.22 -10.02
C VAL A 125 8.92 30.18 -9.81
N MET A 126 8.46 30.33 -8.58
CA MET A 126 7.03 30.34 -8.31
C MET A 126 6.32 31.49 -8.98
N GLN A 127 6.95 32.66 -9.04
CA GLN A 127 6.39 33.80 -9.76
C GLN A 127 6.26 33.51 -11.26
N MET A 128 7.25 32.85 -11.82
CA MET A 128 7.19 32.47 -13.23
C MET A 128 6.05 31.49 -13.48
N ILE A 129 5.90 30.50 -12.61
CA ILE A 129 4.82 29.53 -12.72
C ILE A 129 3.47 30.22 -12.62
N ASP A 130 3.31 31.12 -11.66
CA ASP A 130 2.06 31.86 -11.48
C ASP A 130 1.72 32.67 -12.73
N THR A 131 2.73 33.30 -13.34
CA THR A 131 2.53 34.08 -14.55
C THR A 131 2.03 33.19 -15.69
N VAL A 132 2.66 32.05 -15.88
CA VAL A 132 2.26 31.13 -16.94
C VAL A 132 0.84 30.62 -16.71
N LEU A 133 0.51 30.25 -15.47
CA LEU A 133 -0.82 29.76 -15.14
C LEU A 133 -1.89 30.83 -15.33
N ALA A 134 -1.55 32.08 -15.01
CA ALA A 134 -2.48 33.18 -15.19
C ALA A 134 -2.79 33.39 -16.68
N GLN A 135 -1.81 33.22 -17.54
CA GLN A 135 -2.01 33.34 -18.97
C GLN A 135 -2.93 32.25 -19.50
N GLN A 136 -2.79 31.03 -18.98
CA GLN A 136 -3.63 29.92 -19.37
C GLN A 136 -5.07 30.05 -18.85
N GLY A 137 -5.26 30.77 -17.78
CA GLY A 137 -6.56 30.96 -17.19
C GLY A 137 -7.49 31.92 -17.92
N ARG A 138 -7.07 32.48 -19.06
CA ARG A 138 -7.88 33.42 -19.82
C ARG A 138 -8.52 32.82 -21.05
#